data_748ad6b6265069c188079f5b0edb69bf
#
_entry.id   748ad6b6265069c188079f5b0edb69bf
#
_cell.length_a   1.000
_cell.length_b   1.000
_cell.length_c   1.000
_cell.angle_alpha   90.00
_cell.angle_beta   90.00
_cell.angle_gamma   90.00
#
_symmetry.space_group_name_H-M   'P 1'
#
loop_
_entity.id
_entity.type
_entity.pdbx_description
1 polymer ?
#
loop_
_entity_poly.entity_id
_entity_poly.type
_entity_poly.pdbx_seq_one_letter_code
_entity_poly.pdbx_strand_id
1 'polypeptide(L)'
;MLLYKNHRFHCEGVSFEIPNGYCLETNYEESPEDTLHLWTPDARIHLCIGIERETKGPMQELAVILRELEQCIVLEEPSAVMYGGLGGFSASYQSGDTQYWETHLGISGTGDNQTGLIILISTHGQLPNKAEVEKLISEISTCRE
;
A
#
# COMPACT_ATOMS: atom_id res chain seq x y z
N MET A 1 -13.42 1.61 9.13
CA MET A 1 -13.58 3.03 8.77
C MET A 1 -12.29 3.78 9.07
N LEU A 2 -11.82 4.60 8.14
CA LEU A 2 -10.69 5.49 8.34
C LEU A 2 -11.17 6.76 9.05
N LEU A 3 -10.53 7.09 10.16
CA LEU A 3 -10.83 8.30 10.91
C LEU A 3 -9.62 9.24 10.85
N TYR A 4 -9.86 10.53 10.56
CA TYR A 4 -8.82 11.55 10.59
C TYR A 4 -8.89 12.30 11.91
N LYS A 5 -7.80 12.21 12.69
CA LYS A 5 -7.71 12.83 14.00
C LYS A 5 -6.26 13.15 14.33
N ASN A 6 -5.98 14.35 14.87
CA ASN A 6 -4.64 14.76 15.25
C ASN A 6 -3.64 14.67 14.08
N HIS A 7 -4.06 15.07 12.88
CA HIS A 7 -3.26 15.08 11.65
C HIS A 7 -2.83 13.69 11.18
N ARG A 8 -3.48 12.62 11.67
CA ARG A 8 -3.22 11.24 11.26
C ARG A 8 -4.51 10.53 10.91
N PHE A 9 -4.41 9.57 10.01
CA PHE A 9 -5.49 8.61 9.76
C PHE A 9 -5.35 7.44 10.72
N HIS A 10 -6.46 6.98 11.26
CA HIS A 10 -6.54 5.88 12.23
C HIS A 10 -7.47 4.81 11.71
N CYS A 11 -7.04 3.56 11.77
CA CYS A 11 -7.87 2.41 11.41
C CYS A 11 -7.28 1.13 12.00
N GLU A 12 -8.14 0.32 12.63
CA GLU A 12 -7.78 -1.03 13.07
C GLU A 12 -6.52 -1.10 13.97
N GLY A 13 -6.31 -0.12 14.82
CA GLY A 13 -5.18 -0.12 15.75
C GLY A 13 -3.87 0.34 15.15
N VAL A 14 -3.90 0.92 13.96
CA VAL A 14 -2.74 1.58 13.36
C VAL A 14 -3.07 3.01 12.97
N SER A 15 -2.06 3.84 12.87
CA SER A 15 -2.22 5.19 12.33
C SER A 15 -1.12 5.48 11.31
N PHE A 16 -1.40 6.41 10.40
CA PHE A 16 -0.44 6.80 9.37
C PHE A 16 -0.69 8.23 8.90
N GLU A 17 0.33 8.83 8.30
CA GLU A 17 0.28 10.18 7.76
C GLU A 17 0.32 10.17 6.24
N ILE A 18 -0.27 11.19 5.62
CA ILE A 18 -0.14 11.42 4.19
C ILE A 18 1.26 12.00 3.93
N PRO A 19 2.04 11.44 2.99
CA PRO A 19 3.33 12.01 2.63
C PRO A 19 3.19 13.45 2.12
N ASN A 20 4.18 14.28 2.40
CA ASN A 20 4.21 15.66 1.91
C ASN A 20 4.20 15.70 0.39
N GLY A 21 3.46 16.65 -0.17
CA GLY A 21 3.38 16.86 -1.61
C GLY A 21 2.34 16.01 -2.33
N TYR A 22 1.58 15.19 -1.60
CA TYR A 22 0.50 14.40 -2.17
C TYR A 22 -0.85 15.09 -2.00
N CYS A 23 -1.71 14.96 -3.00
CA CYS A 23 -3.07 15.47 -2.98
C CYS A 23 -4.05 14.33 -2.78
N LEU A 24 -4.97 14.48 -1.83
CA LEU A 24 -6.01 13.49 -1.57
C LEU A 24 -7.08 13.56 -2.68
N GLU A 25 -7.39 12.40 -3.24
CA GLU A 25 -8.50 12.25 -4.19
C GLU A 25 -9.82 12.22 -3.40
N THR A 26 -10.60 13.29 -3.45
CA THR A 26 -11.84 13.41 -2.68
C THR A 26 -13.09 12.96 -3.44
N ASN A 27 -12.99 12.74 -4.75
CA ASN A 27 -14.12 12.39 -5.62
C ASN A 27 -14.16 10.92 -6.01
N TYR A 28 -13.51 10.07 -5.25
CA TYR A 28 -13.45 8.64 -5.55
C TYR A 28 -14.69 7.94 -4.98
N GLU A 29 -15.83 8.10 -5.68
CA GLU A 29 -17.14 7.63 -5.21
C GLU A 29 -17.24 6.10 -5.06
N GLU A 30 -16.40 5.35 -5.78
CA GLU A 30 -16.41 3.89 -5.76
C GLU A 30 -15.36 3.29 -4.81
N SER A 31 -14.64 4.12 -4.08
CA SER A 31 -13.61 3.62 -3.17
C SER A 31 -14.24 2.96 -1.94
N PRO A 32 -13.74 1.79 -1.51
CA PRO A 32 -14.14 1.23 -0.21
C PRO A 32 -13.87 2.23 0.93
N GLU A 33 -14.68 2.18 1.97
CA GLU A 33 -14.60 3.11 3.12
C GLU A 33 -13.22 3.18 3.77
N ASP A 34 -12.41 2.13 3.65
CA ASP A 34 -11.11 2.01 4.28
C ASP A 34 -9.95 2.14 3.27
N THR A 35 -10.17 2.91 2.21
CA THR A 35 -9.16 3.12 1.17
C THR A 35 -8.99 4.60 0.87
N LEU A 36 -7.72 5.04 0.76
CA LEU A 36 -7.36 6.40 0.36
C LEU A 36 -6.61 6.37 -0.97
N HIS A 37 -6.94 7.32 -1.83
CA HIS A 37 -6.24 7.54 -3.10
C HIS A 37 -5.56 8.90 -3.07
N LEU A 38 -4.27 8.92 -3.35
CA LEU A 38 -3.42 10.09 -3.30
C LEU A 38 -2.63 10.20 -4.60
N TRP A 39 -2.39 11.44 -5.04
CA TRP A 39 -1.64 11.72 -6.27
C TRP A 39 -0.57 12.75 -6.02
N THR A 40 0.56 12.65 -6.72
CA THR A 40 1.48 13.77 -6.82
C THR A 40 0.83 14.89 -7.65
N PRO A 41 1.23 16.18 -7.45
CA PRO A 41 0.65 17.29 -8.20
C PRO A 41 0.75 17.16 -9.72
N ASP A 42 1.77 16.47 -10.22
CA ASP A 42 1.95 16.20 -11.65
C ASP A 42 1.19 14.94 -12.13
N ALA A 43 0.43 14.31 -11.23
CA ALA A 43 -0.33 13.08 -11.48
C ALA A 43 0.51 11.89 -11.98
N ARG A 44 1.82 11.93 -11.79
CA ARG A 44 2.73 10.86 -12.22
C ARG A 44 2.68 9.63 -11.31
N ILE A 45 2.56 9.87 -10.01
CA ILE A 45 2.55 8.81 -9.00
C ILE A 45 1.18 8.77 -8.33
N HIS A 46 0.59 7.59 -8.29
CA HIS A 46 -0.63 7.29 -7.55
C HIS A 46 -0.28 6.41 -6.36
N LEU A 47 -0.74 6.81 -5.19
CA LEU A 47 -0.56 6.07 -3.95
C LEU A 47 -1.94 5.65 -3.45
N CYS A 48 -2.13 4.37 -3.26
CA CYS A 48 -3.35 3.81 -2.70
C CYS A 48 -3.01 3.14 -1.36
N ILE A 49 -3.68 3.55 -0.30
CA ILE A 49 -3.51 2.97 1.04
C ILE A 49 -4.85 2.40 1.47
N GLY A 50 -4.89 1.12 1.78
CA GLY A 50 -6.14 0.44 2.15
C GLY A 50 -5.98 -0.53 3.31
N ILE A 51 -7.09 -0.80 3.97
CA ILE A 51 -7.19 -1.85 4.98
C ILE A 51 -7.91 -3.03 4.37
N GLU A 52 -7.36 -4.20 4.55
CA GLU A 52 -7.94 -5.45 4.08
C GLU A 52 -8.22 -6.37 5.26
N ARG A 53 -9.44 -6.91 5.31
CA ARG A 53 -9.89 -7.80 6.37
C ARG A 53 -10.12 -9.21 5.86
N GLU A 54 -10.12 -10.18 6.77
CA GLU A 54 -10.37 -11.59 6.46
C GLU A 54 -9.40 -12.14 5.42
N THR A 55 -8.12 -11.76 5.54
CA THR A 55 -7.05 -12.20 4.65
C THR A 55 -6.28 -13.37 5.23
N LYS A 56 -5.50 -14.03 4.38
CA LYS A 56 -4.60 -15.12 4.78
C LYS A 56 -3.21 -14.63 5.18
N GLY A 57 -3.01 -13.31 5.24
CA GLY A 57 -1.77 -12.68 5.61
C GLY A 57 -1.02 -12.08 4.42
N PRO A 58 -0.01 -11.20 4.71
CA PRO A 58 0.68 -10.42 3.69
C PRO A 58 1.31 -11.26 2.57
N MET A 59 2.01 -12.32 2.90
CA MET A 59 2.68 -13.15 1.90
C MET A 59 1.68 -13.86 1.00
N GLN A 60 0.62 -14.43 1.57
CA GLN A 60 -0.39 -15.18 0.83
C GLN A 60 -1.15 -14.27 -0.14
N GLU A 61 -1.58 -13.11 0.33
CA GLU A 61 -2.32 -12.16 -0.49
C GLU A 61 -1.47 -11.63 -1.63
N LEU A 62 -0.22 -11.27 -1.37
CA LEU A 62 0.69 -10.79 -2.40
C LEU A 62 0.99 -11.88 -3.45
N ALA A 63 1.18 -13.11 -3.01
CA ALA A 63 1.41 -14.24 -3.92
C ALA A 63 0.21 -14.51 -4.82
N VAL A 64 -1.02 -14.41 -4.29
CA VAL A 64 -2.25 -14.56 -5.07
C VAL A 64 -2.35 -13.48 -6.15
N ILE A 65 -2.10 -12.24 -5.79
CA ILE A 65 -2.14 -11.11 -6.74
C ILE A 65 -1.16 -11.35 -7.88
N LEU A 66 0.08 -11.71 -7.59
CA LEU A 66 1.09 -11.95 -8.62
C LEU A 66 0.74 -13.11 -9.56
N ARG A 67 0.03 -14.14 -9.05
CA ARG A 67 -0.40 -15.27 -9.88
C ARG A 67 -1.60 -14.95 -10.76
N GLU A 68 -2.51 -14.09 -10.29
CA GLU A 68 -3.75 -13.77 -10.99
C GLU A 68 -3.60 -12.65 -12.01
N LEU A 69 -2.52 -11.87 -11.93
CA LEU A 69 -2.25 -10.82 -12.90
C LEU A 69 -1.77 -11.42 -14.22
N GLU A 70 -2.66 -11.46 -15.20
CA GLU A 70 -2.29 -11.86 -16.56
C GLU A 70 -1.40 -10.79 -17.21
N GLN A 71 -0.43 -11.24 -18.01
CA GLN A 71 0.50 -10.36 -18.75
C GLN A 71 1.31 -9.43 -17.85
N CYS A 72 1.57 -9.86 -16.63
CA CYS A 72 2.39 -9.14 -15.66
C CYS A 72 3.84 -9.63 -15.71
N ILE A 73 4.76 -8.68 -15.65
CA ILE A 73 6.20 -8.97 -15.52
C ILE A 73 6.58 -8.65 -14.08
N VAL A 74 7.04 -9.65 -13.34
CA VAL A 74 7.54 -9.42 -11.98
C VAL A 74 8.93 -8.80 -12.08
N LEU A 75 9.09 -7.61 -11.54
CA LEU A 75 10.36 -6.88 -11.51
C LEU A 75 11.18 -7.22 -10.27
N GLU A 76 10.50 -7.31 -9.10
CA GLU A 76 11.11 -7.80 -7.86
C GLU A 76 10.17 -8.78 -7.18
N GLU A 77 10.69 -9.97 -6.86
CA GLU A 77 9.94 -10.99 -6.14
C GLU A 77 9.61 -10.53 -4.72
N PRO A 78 8.56 -11.10 -4.10
CA PRO A 78 8.20 -10.77 -2.73
C PRO A 78 9.36 -10.93 -1.76
N SER A 79 9.63 -9.88 -0.99
CA SER A 79 10.66 -9.90 0.05
C SER A 79 10.12 -9.31 1.34
N ALA A 80 10.65 -9.78 2.47
CA ALA A 80 10.21 -9.34 3.79
C ALA A 80 10.58 -7.87 4.03
N VAL A 81 9.64 -7.12 4.58
CA VAL A 81 9.83 -5.71 4.94
C VAL A 81 9.27 -5.43 6.32
N MET A 82 9.69 -4.32 6.91
CA MET A 82 9.13 -3.82 8.17
C MET A 82 9.05 -2.30 8.13
N TYR A 83 7.88 -1.77 8.40
CA TYR A 83 7.61 -0.33 8.44
C TYR A 83 6.77 0.00 9.67
N GLY A 84 7.25 0.92 10.51
CA GLY A 84 6.51 1.35 11.69
C GLY A 84 6.19 0.23 12.69
N GLY A 85 7.03 -0.78 12.78
CA GLY A 85 6.79 -1.93 13.64
C GLY A 85 5.85 -2.98 13.05
N LEU A 86 5.35 -2.77 11.82
CA LEU A 86 4.49 -3.72 11.10
C LEU A 86 5.33 -4.52 10.11
N GLY A 87 5.29 -5.82 10.22
CA GLY A 87 5.97 -6.74 9.31
C GLY A 87 5.10 -7.16 8.15
N GLY A 88 5.72 -7.43 7.02
CA GLY A 88 5.02 -7.90 5.84
C GLY A 88 5.94 -8.20 4.67
N PHE A 89 5.42 -8.05 3.47
CA PHE A 89 6.13 -8.36 2.24
C PHE A 89 5.85 -7.29 1.17
N SER A 90 6.84 -7.09 0.31
CA SER A 90 6.75 -6.13 -0.79
C SER A 90 7.26 -6.78 -2.08
N ALA A 91 6.65 -6.42 -3.19
CA ALA A 91 7.05 -6.86 -4.52
C ALA A 91 6.82 -5.73 -5.53
N SER A 92 7.46 -5.83 -6.68
CA SER A 92 7.19 -4.91 -7.79
C SER A 92 6.93 -5.67 -9.08
N TYR A 93 6.06 -5.11 -9.90
CA TYR A 93 5.66 -5.72 -11.17
C TYR A 93 5.24 -4.64 -12.17
N GLN A 94 5.18 -5.05 -13.44
CA GLN A 94 4.74 -4.19 -14.54
C GLN A 94 3.58 -4.85 -15.27
N SER A 95 2.53 -4.08 -15.51
CA SER A 95 1.39 -4.49 -16.32
C SER A 95 1.14 -3.41 -17.37
N GLY A 96 1.36 -3.74 -18.65
CA GLY A 96 1.31 -2.74 -19.70
C GLY A 96 2.37 -1.66 -19.50
N ASP A 97 1.96 -0.39 -19.55
CA ASP A 97 2.82 0.77 -19.36
C ASP A 97 2.90 1.24 -17.91
N THR A 98 2.22 0.55 -16.99
CA THR A 98 2.15 0.93 -15.59
C THR A 98 3.02 0.01 -14.76
N GLN A 99 3.84 0.60 -13.91
CA GLN A 99 4.67 -0.13 -12.96
C GLN A 99 4.10 0.05 -11.56
N TYR A 100 4.20 -1.02 -10.75
CA TYR A 100 3.61 -1.11 -9.42
C TYR A 100 4.63 -1.56 -8.38
N TRP A 101 4.57 -0.93 -7.20
CA TRP A 101 5.17 -1.43 -5.96
C TRP A 101 4.02 -1.72 -5.01
N GLU A 102 3.92 -2.95 -4.58
CA GLU A 102 2.84 -3.38 -3.68
C GLU A 102 3.41 -3.92 -2.39
N THR A 103 2.98 -3.35 -1.27
CA THR A 103 3.43 -3.71 0.07
C THR A 103 2.21 -4.11 0.90
N HIS A 104 2.27 -5.26 1.51
CA HIS A 104 1.25 -5.76 2.44
C HIS A 104 1.87 -5.90 3.81
N LEU A 105 1.29 -5.21 4.81
CA LEU A 105 1.75 -5.23 6.20
C LEU A 105 0.68 -5.88 7.07
N GLY A 106 1.07 -6.77 7.97
CA GLY A 106 0.15 -7.39 8.91
C GLY A 106 -0.15 -6.48 10.09
N ILE A 107 -1.43 -6.31 10.41
CA ILE A 107 -1.86 -5.53 11.57
C ILE A 107 -2.23 -6.47 12.73
N SER A 108 -3.13 -7.42 12.51
CA SER A 108 -3.66 -8.29 13.56
C SER A 108 -4.26 -9.55 12.99
N GLY A 109 -4.62 -10.48 13.87
CA GLY A 109 -5.30 -11.71 13.50
C GLY A 109 -4.37 -12.87 13.17
N THR A 110 -4.95 -14.04 12.96
CA THR A 110 -4.24 -15.29 12.67
C THR A 110 -4.99 -16.11 11.62
N GLY A 111 -4.28 -17.04 10.97
CA GLY A 111 -4.88 -17.96 10.01
C GLY A 111 -5.51 -17.23 8.81
N ASP A 112 -6.76 -17.56 8.54
CA ASP A 112 -7.53 -16.98 7.42
C ASP A 112 -8.30 -15.71 7.82
N ASN A 113 -8.09 -15.20 9.02
CA ASN A 113 -8.80 -14.04 9.55
C ASN A 113 -7.82 -12.97 10.02
N GLN A 114 -6.95 -12.54 9.12
CA GLN A 114 -5.96 -11.51 9.38
C GLN A 114 -6.43 -10.17 8.81
N THR A 115 -6.00 -9.10 9.46
CA THR A 115 -6.20 -7.72 8.96
C THR A 115 -4.86 -7.17 8.54
N GLY A 116 -4.80 -6.56 7.38
CA GLY A 116 -3.58 -6.02 6.81
C GLY A 116 -3.74 -4.62 6.26
N LEU A 117 -2.62 -3.92 6.14
CA LEU A 117 -2.51 -2.63 5.48
C LEU A 117 -1.85 -2.85 4.12
N ILE A 118 -2.49 -2.36 3.07
CA ILE A 118 -1.96 -2.45 1.71
C ILE A 118 -1.53 -1.05 1.28
N ILE A 119 -0.30 -0.96 0.77
CA ILE A 119 0.24 0.27 0.19
C ILE A 119 0.61 -0.06 -1.25
N LEU A 120 -0.12 0.52 -2.19
CA LEU A 120 0.11 0.31 -3.62
C LEU A 120 0.58 1.62 -4.24
N ILE A 121 1.77 1.60 -4.82
CA ILE A 121 2.35 2.72 -5.55
C ILE A 121 2.34 2.37 -7.03
N SER A 122 1.71 3.20 -7.84
CA SER A 122 1.71 3.01 -9.29
C SER A 122 2.20 4.25 -10.02
N THR A 123 2.89 4.05 -11.12
CA THR A 123 3.42 5.13 -11.95
C THR A 123 3.17 4.86 -13.41
N HIS A 124 2.89 5.93 -14.16
CA HIS A 124 2.93 5.92 -15.60
C HIS A 124 4.33 6.37 -16.02
N GLY A 125 5.06 5.49 -16.70
CA GLY A 125 6.45 5.74 -17.06
C GLY A 125 7.43 5.04 -16.11
N GLN A 126 8.61 5.63 -15.92
CA GLN A 126 9.66 5.02 -15.13
C GLN A 126 9.34 5.06 -13.64
N LEU A 127 9.42 3.90 -12.96
CA LEU A 127 9.31 3.82 -11.52
C LEU A 127 10.41 4.62 -10.82
N PRO A 128 10.14 5.20 -9.65
CA PRO A 128 11.19 5.57 -8.72
C PRO A 128 12.08 4.34 -8.43
N ASN A 129 13.34 4.58 -8.09
CA ASN A 129 14.17 3.46 -7.67
C ASN A 129 13.72 2.90 -6.33
N LYS A 130 14.22 1.74 -5.95
CA LYS A 130 13.82 1.05 -4.72
C LYS A 130 14.02 1.92 -3.48
N ALA A 131 15.13 2.67 -3.40
CA ALA A 131 15.39 3.55 -2.26
C ALA A 131 14.37 4.67 -2.14
N GLU A 132 13.93 5.25 -3.26
CA GLU A 132 12.89 6.28 -3.27
C GLU A 132 11.54 5.72 -2.82
N VAL A 133 11.20 4.50 -3.25
CA VAL A 133 9.98 3.82 -2.83
C VAL A 133 10.00 3.53 -1.33
N GLU A 134 11.10 3.00 -0.82
CA GLU A 134 11.26 2.73 0.61
C GLU A 134 11.15 4.01 1.44
N LYS A 135 11.73 5.11 0.94
CA LYS A 135 11.63 6.41 1.57
C LYS A 135 10.18 6.90 1.62
N LEU A 136 9.46 6.77 0.50
CA LEU A 136 8.06 7.18 0.41
C LEU A 136 7.19 6.39 1.42
N ILE A 137 7.35 5.09 1.50
CA ILE A 137 6.61 4.27 2.46
C ILE A 137 6.97 4.66 3.89
N SER A 138 8.24 4.97 4.17
CA SER A 138 8.67 5.45 5.49
C SER A 138 8.05 6.79 5.86
N GLU A 139 7.84 7.67 4.88
CA GLU A 139 7.21 8.99 5.09
C GLU A 139 5.72 8.88 5.45
N ILE A 140 5.06 7.77 5.14
CA ILE A 140 3.70 7.49 5.60
C ILE A 140 3.67 7.37 7.12
N SER A 141 4.82 7.12 7.74
CA SER A 141 4.96 7.09 9.21
C SER A 141 3.93 6.21 9.88
N THR A 142 3.70 5.03 9.31
CA THR A 142 2.77 4.04 9.88
C THR A 142 3.24 3.64 11.27
N CYS A 143 2.34 3.63 12.23
CA CYS A 143 2.66 3.14 13.57
C CYS A 143 1.47 2.42 14.18
N ARG A 144 1.79 1.46 15.04
CA ARG A 144 0.81 0.72 15.82
C ARG A 144 0.35 1.59 17.00
N GLU A 145 -0.94 1.69 17.20
CA GLU A 145 -1.53 2.41 18.33
C GLU A 145 -1.55 1.56 19.61
#